data_c3b0364ef10f54f1ae34cb060bcdfeee
#
_entry.id   c3b0364ef10f54f1ae34cb060bcdfeee
#
_cell.length_a   1.000
_cell.length_b   1.000
_cell.length_c   1.000
_cell.angle_alpha   90.00
_cell.angle_beta   90.00
_cell.angle_gamma   90.00
#
_symmetry.space_group_name_H-M   'P 1'
#
loop_
_entity.id
_entity.type
_entity.pdbx_description
1 polymer ?
#
loop_
_entity_poly.entity_id
_entity_poly.type
_entity_poly.pdbx_seq_one_letter_code
_entity_poly.pdbx_strand_id
1 'polypeptide(L)'
;MKRFLIALGAILIFILFAAWIGFYSFVRGDSFRDWLSKKVSRSVRADGRFEPLTWEGSSFRSAGFSATGNPKNKLRSLKITNISAHIDWHQLLKGQLVIDNVNVEKIEADFGKGIAQGTPEAAPQPPGFKFSNLLPSQLRVDHFYVADANVHWRTNRGDSGQFTDTKISATQRQADQWDIEAIGGKVQHASYPVIEIERTEGTIDREAITIHDAKATLSGGTAIRVTGNIAIAKQLNAILNVDFTDLNSNVVFPATWRFGGKLSGHLIYKGNLDRFEHGEVTGSVKMADTTVDLANVFGTLHQLAKFGGLNDVRLDSITTDIRYQDRNTRFSNFRAGYQDQIRVEGSGSIGPDHVDADLVVGLSPKILGWIPGAEEKVFTDQKDGLHWTEVRISGTPEQPKEDLTKRLVSAFRDKMTKEFKGQAKDAIKTLLDMLHR
;
A
#
# COMPACT_ATOMS: atom_id res chain seq x y z
N MET A 1 -20.01 -52.57 -53.45
CA MET A 1 -20.16 -51.83 -52.20
C MET A 1 -19.00 -51.99 -51.22
N LYS A 2 -18.63 -53.20 -50.75
CA LYS A 2 -17.54 -53.38 -49.73
C LYS A 2 -16.18 -52.75 -50.12
N ARG A 3 -15.74 -52.93 -51.41
CA ARG A 3 -14.47 -52.34 -51.88
C ARG A 3 -14.48 -50.76 -51.88
N PHE A 4 -15.63 -50.19 -52.20
CA PHE A 4 -15.79 -48.72 -52.18
C PHE A 4 -15.72 -48.15 -50.73
N LEU A 5 -16.37 -48.80 -49.78
CA LEU A 5 -16.31 -48.43 -48.36
C LEU A 5 -14.89 -48.56 -47.77
N ILE A 6 -14.14 -49.62 -48.18
CA ILE A 6 -12.73 -49.79 -47.75
C ILE A 6 -11.85 -48.68 -48.34
N ALA A 7 -12.02 -48.33 -49.64
CA ALA A 7 -11.26 -47.27 -50.28
C ALA A 7 -11.59 -45.86 -49.65
N LEU A 8 -12.88 -45.60 -49.36
CA LEU A 8 -13.29 -44.36 -48.68
C LEU A 8 -12.71 -44.27 -47.26
N GLY A 9 -12.72 -45.39 -46.53
CA GLY A 9 -12.10 -45.46 -45.18
C GLY A 9 -10.58 -45.23 -45.22
N ALA A 10 -9.90 -45.83 -46.22
CA ALA A 10 -8.45 -45.63 -46.41
C ALA A 10 -8.12 -44.15 -46.76
N ILE A 11 -8.91 -43.53 -47.62
CA ILE A 11 -8.76 -42.09 -47.95
C ILE A 11 -8.99 -41.21 -46.72
N LEU A 12 -10.02 -41.50 -45.93
CA LEU A 12 -10.30 -40.77 -44.70
C LEU A 12 -9.14 -40.89 -43.70
N ILE A 13 -8.63 -42.10 -43.49
CA ILE A 13 -7.48 -42.34 -42.60
C ILE A 13 -6.25 -41.58 -43.12
N PHE A 14 -6.00 -41.59 -44.42
CA PHE A 14 -4.88 -40.90 -45.04
C PHE A 14 -5.02 -39.37 -44.86
N ILE A 15 -6.23 -38.81 -45.03
CA ILE A 15 -6.50 -37.37 -44.81
C ILE A 15 -6.28 -37.02 -43.34
N LEU A 16 -6.77 -37.84 -42.39
CA LEU A 16 -6.58 -37.65 -40.96
C LEU A 16 -5.09 -37.72 -40.59
N PHE A 17 -4.36 -38.65 -41.15
CA PHE A 17 -2.93 -38.83 -40.92
C PHE A 17 -2.12 -37.65 -41.50
N ALA A 18 -2.44 -37.22 -42.71
CA ALA A 18 -1.81 -36.04 -43.33
C ALA A 18 -2.11 -34.76 -42.52
N ALA A 19 -3.35 -34.59 -42.06
CA ALA A 19 -3.74 -33.50 -41.19
C ALA A 19 -2.99 -33.55 -39.86
N TRP A 20 -2.83 -34.74 -39.30
CA TRP A 20 -2.08 -34.93 -38.05
C TRP A 20 -0.58 -34.62 -38.23
N ILE A 21 0.06 -35.07 -39.32
CA ILE A 21 1.46 -34.73 -39.63
C ILE A 21 1.60 -33.23 -39.86
N GLY A 22 0.68 -32.62 -40.61
CA GLY A 22 0.69 -31.16 -40.84
C GLY A 22 0.56 -30.36 -39.53
N PHE A 23 -0.37 -30.77 -38.67
CA PHE A 23 -0.55 -30.19 -37.37
C PHE A 23 0.68 -30.36 -36.45
N TYR A 24 1.23 -31.58 -36.41
CA TYR A 24 2.45 -31.89 -35.64
C TYR A 24 3.65 -31.06 -36.11
N SER A 25 3.84 -30.94 -37.41
CA SER A 25 4.89 -30.08 -38.00
C SER A 25 4.66 -28.61 -37.73
N PHE A 26 3.40 -28.14 -37.75
CA PHE A 26 3.03 -26.75 -37.41
C PHE A 26 3.36 -26.45 -35.95
N VAL A 27 2.94 -27.29 -35.02
CA VAL A 27 3.13 -27.07 -33.57
C VAL A 27 4.61 -27.06 -33.21
N ARG A 28 5.41 -27.91 -33.87
CA ARG A 28 6.87 -27.95 -33.61
C ARG A 28 7.68 -26.93 -34.40
N GLY A 29 7.04 -26.21 -35.30
CA GLY A 29 7.68 -25.25 -36.18
C GLY A 29 7.61 -23.80 -35.64
N ASP A 30 8.35 -22.92 -36.31
CA ASP A 30 8.36 -21.49 -36.06
C ASP A 30 6.98 -20.84 -36.16
N SER A 31 6.09 -21.41 -36.98
CA SER A 31 4.73 -20.90 -37.15
C SER A 31 3.90 -20.93 -35.87
N PHE A 32 4.04 -21.94 -35.05
CA PHE A 32 3.38 -22.01 -33.73
C PHE A 32 3.98 -20.99 -32.75
N ARG A 33 5.31 -20.89 -32.72
CA ARG A 33 6.00 -19.88 -31.89
C ARG A 33 5.54 -18.48 -32.24
N ASP A 34 5.43 -18.14 -33.52
CA ASP A 34 4.99 -16.82 -33.98
C ASP A 34 3.50 -16.57 -33.65
N TRP A 35 2.67 -17.61 -33.79
CA TRP A 35 1.27 -17.51 -33.35
C TRP A 35 1.14 -17.30 -31.85
N LEU A 36 1.86 -18.06 -31.02
CA LEU A 36 1.88 -17.93 -29.57
C LEU A 36 2.40 -16.56 -29.15
N SER A 37 3.49 -16.11 -29.78
CA SER A 37 4.06 -14.77 -29.58
C SER A 37 3.03 -13.67 -29.83
N LYS A 38 2.28 -13.75 -30.93
CA LYS A 38 1.20 -12.79 -31.24
C LYS A 38 0.05 -12.83 -30.24
N LYS A 39 -0.31 -14.02 -29.72
CA LYS A 39 -1.37 -14.17 -28.70
C LYS A 39 -0.95 -13.51 -27.39
N VAL A 40 0.25 -13.83 -26.89
CA VAL A 40 0.79 -13.25 -25.66
C VAL A 40 1.00 -11.75 -25.81
N SER A 41 1.57 -11.28 -26.93
CA SER A 41 1.76 -9.87 -27.23
C SER A 41 0.47 -9.07 -27.15
N ARG A 42 -0.64 -9.63 -27.70
CA ARG A 42 -1.96 -8.97 -27.60
C ARG A 42 -2.47 -8.89 -26.17
N SER A 43 -2.27 -9.94 -25.39
CA SER A 43 -2.71 -9.99 -23.98
C SER A 43 -1.96 -8.95 -23.13
N VAL A 44 -0.64 -8.83 -23.31
CA VAL A 44 0.19 -7.85 -22.58
C VAL A 44 0.22 -6.48 -23.26
N ARG A 45 -0.43 -6.32 -24.42
CA ARG A 45 -0.45 -5.09 -25.24
C ARG A 45 0.95 -4.56 -25.55
N ALA A 46 1.89 -5.46 -25.86
CA ALA A 46 3.28 -5.16 -26.17
C ALA A 46 3.74 -6.02 -27.33
N ASP A 47 4.71 -5.57 -28.10
CA ASP A 47 5.29 -6.35 -29.19
C ASP A 47 6.38 -7.25 -28.63
N GLY A 48 6.14 -8.56 -28.67
CA GLY A 48 7.05 -9.54 -28.08
C GLY A 48 7.17 -10.82 -28.88
N ARG A 49 8.25 -11.55 -28.58
CA ARG A 49 8.57 -12.80 -29.24
C ARG A 49 9.15 -13.80 -28.24
N PHE A 50 8.73 -15.07 -28.41
CA PHE A 50 9.37 -16.21 -27.73
C PHE A 50 10.71 -16.55 -28.40
N GLU A 51 11.68 -16.90 -27.59
CA GLU A 51 12.86 -17.62 -28.02
C GLU A 51 12.45 -19.00 -28.61
N PRO A 52 13.32 -19.70 -29.36
CA PRO A 52 13.00 -20.99 -29.94
C PRO A 52 12.36 -21.93 -28.92
N LEU A 53 11.34 -22.69 -29.40
CA LEU A 53 10.63 -23.67 -28.60
C LEU A 53 11.28 -25.04 -28.78
N THR A 54 11.62 -25.71 -27.69
CA THR A 54 12.05 -27.13 -27.67
C THR A 54 10.94 -27.97 -27.10
N TRP A 55 10.66 -29.14 -27.75
CA TRP A 55 9.53 -29.99 -27.44
C TRP A 55 9.96 -31.32 -26.84
N GLU A 56 9.30 -31.69 -25.75
CA GLU A 56 9.41 -33.00 -25.11
C GLU A 56 8.00 -33.60 -24.93
N GLY A 57 7.54 -34.43 -25.82
CA GLY A 57 6.16 -34.96 -25.80
C GLY A 57 5.11 -33.89 -25.93
N SER A 58 4.28 -33.71 -24.89
CA SER A 58 3.25 -32.66 -24.75
C SER A 58 3.75 -31.39 -24.12
N SER A 59 5.01 -31.33 -23.68
CA SER A 59 5.59 -30.16 -23.04
C SER A 59 6.50 -29.41 -24.01
N PHE A 60 6.53 -28.10 -23.90
CA PHE A 60 7.54 -27.29 -24.56
C PHE A 60 8.30 -26.44 -23.56
N ARG A 61 9.53 -26.09 -23.93
CA ARG A 61 10.38 -25.16 -23.21
C ARG A 61 10.83 -24.04 -24.13
N SER A 62 11.01 -22.83 -23.55
CA SER A 62 11.64 -21.71 -24.21
C SER A 62 12.63 -21.06 -23.25
N ALA A 63 13.78 -20.63 -23.77
CA ALA A 63 14.71 -19.83 -22.97
C ALA A 63 14.10 -18.51 -22.49
N GLY A 64 13.08 -17.97 -23.21
CA GLY A 64 12.39 -16.80 -22.74
C GLY A 64 11.35 -16.22 -23.69
N PHE A 65 10.74 -15.17 -23.22
CA PHE A 65 9.89 -14.25 -23.99
C PHE A 65 10.29 -12.83 -23.66
N SER A 66 10.50 -12.01 -24.66
CA SER A 66 10.83 -10.60 -24.50
C SER A 66 9.84 -9.74 -25.26
N ALA A 67 9.31 -8.70 -24.60
CA ALA A 67 8.37 -7.77 -25.21
C ALA A 67 8.72 -6.32 -24.86
N THR A 68 8.47 -5.44 -25.82
CA THR A 68 8.62 -3.97 -25.67
C THR A 68 7.25 -3.32 -25.80
N GLY A 69 6.92 -2.49 -24.85
CA GLY A 69 5.62 -1.81 -24.81
C GLY A 69 5.51 -0.70 -25.83
N ASN A 70 4.31 -0.51 -26.37
CA ASN A 70 3.98 0.63 -27.23
C ASN A 70 4.02 1.92 -26.40
N PRO A 71 4.41 3.10 -26.98
CA PRO A 71 4.42 4.41 -26.29
C PRO A 71 3.11 4.82 -25.61
N LYS A 72 1.99 4.27 -26.07
CA LYS A 72 0.65 4.52 -25.49
C LYS A 72 0.35 3.66 -24.26
N ASN A 73 1.17 2.63 -23.96
CA ASN A 73 1.01 1.72 -22.85
C ASN A 73 1.88 2.11 -21.66
N LYS A 74 1.46 1.73 -20.47
CA LYS A 74 2.28 1.88 -19.25
C LYS A 74 3.40 0.83 -19.18
N LEU A 75 3.27 -0.33 -19.81
CA LEU A 75 4.31 -1.36 -19.87
C LEU A 75 5.42 -0.89 -20.82
N ARG A 76 6.64 -0.79 -20.33
CA ARG A 76 7.84 -0.40 -21.09
C ARG A 76 8.58 -1.61 -21.65
N SER A 77 8.82 -2.59 -20.80
CA SER A 77 9.46 -3.84 -21.18
C SER A 77 8.95 -4.99 -20.31
N LEU A 78 8.93 -6.18 -20.90
CA LEU A 78 8.66 -7.45 -20.20
C LEU A 78 9.68 -8.46 -20.67
N LYS A 79 10.37 -9.07 -19.72
CA LYS A 79 11.28 -10.17 -19.96
C LYS A 79 10.90 -11.36 -19.09
N ILE A 80 10.71 -12.50 -19.70
CA ILE A 80 10.38 -13.74 -19.04
C ILE A 80 11.49 -14.73 -19.38
N THR A 81 12.02 -15.43 -18.39
CA THR A 81 13.14 -16.35 -18.55
C THR A 81 12.74 -17.77 -18.15
N ASN A 82 13.24 -18.76 -18.88
CA ASN A 82 13.04 -20.19 -18.64
C ASN A 82 11.58 -20.56 -18.44
N ILE A 83 10.87 -20.62 -19.56
CA ILE A 83 9.46 -20.97 -19.62
C ILE A 83 9.33 -22.46 -19.93
N SER A 84 8.54 -23.18 -19.17
CA SER A 84 8.08 -24.53 -19.50
C SER A 84 6.56 -24.61 -19.43
N ALA A 85 5.95 -25.31 -20.36
CA ALA A 85 4.51 -25.41 -20.42
C ALA A 85 4.10 -26.80 -20.90
N HIS A 86 2.96 -27.29 -20.39
CA HIS A 86 2.37 -28.55 -20.80
C HIS A 86 1.02 -28.31 -21.47
N ILE A 87 0.79 -28.98 -22.63
CA ILE A 87 -0.43 -28.84 -23.40
C ILE A 87 -1.28 -30.12 -23.24
N ASP A 88 -2.53 -29.95 -22.86
CA ASP A 88 -3.52 -31.04 -22.87
C ASP A 88 -4.13 -31.18 -24.28
N TRP A 89 -3.57 -32.12 -25.07
CA TRP A 89 -4.02 -32.41 -26.42
C TRP A 89 -5.43 -33.01 -26.50
N HIS A 90 -5.95 -33.61 -25.43
CA HIS A 90 -7.30 -34.14 -25.40
C HIS A 90 -8.37 -33.08 -25.52
N GLN A 91 -8.11 -31.89 -24.95
CA GLN A 91 -9.02 -30.74 -25.04
C GLN A 91 -9.05 -30.12 -26.44
N LEU A 92 -7.99 -30.31 -27.22
CA LEU A 92 -7.95 -29.82 -28.61
C LEU A 92 -9.01 -30.50 -29.46
N LEU A 93 -9.28 -31.80 -29.22
CA LEU A 93 -10.37 -32.53 -29.89
C LEU A 93 -11.75 -31.93 -29.58
N LYS A 94 -11.88 -31.20 -28.48
CA LYS A 94 -13.09 -30.44 -28.11
C LYS A 94 -13.06 -28.99 -28.60
N GLY A 95 -12.09 -28.61 -29.43
CA GLY A 95 -11.95 -27.27 -29.98
C GLY A 95 -11.34 -26.23 -29.02
N GLN A 96 -10.66 -26.69 -27.95
CA GLN A 96 -10.01 -25.80 -26.97
C GLN A 96 -8.51 -26.14 -26.88
N LEU A 97 -7.64 -25.14 -26.94
CA LEU A 97 -6.23 -25.28 -26.62
C LEU A 97 -6.03 -24.97 -25.14
N VAL A 98 -5.78 -26.03 -24.36
CA VAL A 98 -5.55 -25.89 -22.92
C VAL A 98 -4.07 -26.13 -22.64
N ILE A 99 -3.47 -25.17 -21.94
CA ILE A 99 -2.16 -25.26 -21.29
C ILE A 99 -2.44 -25.47 -19.82
N ASP A 100 -2.28 -26.68 -19.32
CA ASP A 100 -2.64 -27.04 -17.96
C ASP A 100 -1.64 -26.50 -16.94
N ASN A 101 -0.34 -26.42 -17.30
CA ASN A 101 0.70 -25.86 -16.44
C ASN A 101 1.66 -24.98 -17.22
N VAL A 102 1.91 -23.78 -16.70
CA VAL A 102 2.98 -22.89 -17.16
C VAL A 102 3.90 -22.60 -15.98
N ASN A 103 5.16 -22.97 -16.08
CA ASN A 103 6.16 -22.64 -15.09
C ASN A 103 7.16 -21.65 -15.68
N VAL A 104 7.44 -20.60 -14.94
CA VAL A 104 8.37 -19.53 -15.29
C VAL A 104 9.39 -19.39 -14.17
N GLU A 105 10.66 -19.36 -14.52
CA GLU A 105 11.70 -19.12 -13.53
C GLU A 105 11.71 -17.65 -13.07
N LYS A 106 11.73 -16.73 -14.04
CA LYS A 106 11.82 -15.30 -13.72
C LYS A 106 10.96 -14.44 -14.64
N ILE A 107 10.30 -13.44 -14.04
CA ILE A 107 9.63 -12.34 -14.73
C ILE A 107 10.26 -11.00 -14.30
N GLU A 108 10.64 -10.19 -15.28
CA GLU A 108 11.07 -8.80 -15.09
C GLU A 108 10.15 -7.90 -15.91
N ALA A 109 9.39 -7.03 -15.24
CA ALA A 109 8.50 -6.08 -15.89
C ALA A 109 8.87 -4.63 -15.50
N ASP A 110 8.98 -3.75 -16.48
CA ASP A 110 9.22 -2.31 -16.26
C ASP A 110 8.02 -1.52 -16.76
N PHE A 111 7.44 -0.74 -15.86
CA PHE A 111 6.32 0.15 -16.13
C PHE A 111 6.76 1.61 -16.08
N GLY A 112 6.37 2.38 -17.10
CA GLY A 112 6.70 3.80 -17.22
C GLY A 112 6.21 4.36 -18.54
N LYS A 113 6.70 5.54 -18.94
CA LYS A 113 6.44 6.04 -20.31
C LYS A 113 7.15 5.13 -21.30
N GLY A 114 6.38 4.56 -22.23
CA GLY A 114 6.91 3.71 -23.31
C GLY A 114 7.96 4.46 -24.15
N ILE A 115 8.91 3.71 -24.70
CA ILE A 115 9.92 4.24 -25.63
C ILE A 115 9.32 4.17 -27.03
N ALA A 116 9.38 5.28 -27.77
CA ALA A 116 9.07 5.27 -29.20
C ALA A 116 10.16 4.47 -29.94
N GLN A 117 9.92 3.18 -30.15
CA GLN A 117 10.71 2.42 -31.11
C GLN A 117 9.99 2.43 -32.44
N GLY A 118 10.75 2.68 -33.51
CA GLY A 118 10.24 2.52 -34.88
C GLY A 118 9.71 1.10 -35.05
N THR A 119 8.50 0.98 -35.54
CA THR A 119 7.85 -0.29 -35.82
C THR A 119 8.76 -1.11 -36.77
N PRO A 120 9.21 -2.31 -36.43
CA PRO A 120 9.86 -3.16 -37.40
C PRO A 120 8.83 -3.43 -38.51
N GLU A 121 9.17 -3.07 -39.70
CA GLU A 121 8.36 -3.33 -40.89
C GLU A 121 8.17 -4.85 -41.00
N ALA A 122 6.91 -5.27 -40.88
CA ALA A 122 6.58 -6.69 -40.96
C ALA A 122 6.89 -7.17 -42.39
N ALA A 123 7.86 -8.09 -42.51
CA ALA A 123 8.18 -8.73 -43.78
C ALA A 123 6.92 -9.33 -44.40
N PRO A 124 6.69 -9.11 -45.72
CA PRO A 124 5.52 -9.63 -46.42
C PRO A 124 5.49 -11.15 -46.36
N GLN A 125 4.43 -11.71 -45.78
CA GLN A 125 4.23 -13.13 -45.69
C GLN A 125 3.70 -13.65 -47.04
N PRO A 126 4.26 -14.77 -47.58
CA PRO A 126 3.75 -15.37 -48.79
C PRO A 126 2.29 -15.85 -48.62
N PRO A 127 1.45 -15.79 -49.66
CA PRO A 127 0.09 -16.31 -49.65
C PRO A 127 0.14 -17.85 -49.57
N GLY A 128 -0.18 -18.41 -48.43
CA GLY A 128 -0.28 -19.84 -48.20
C GLY A 128 -1.40 -20.17 -47.23
N PHE A 129 -1.89 -21.41 -47.24
CA PHE A 129 -2.87 -21.90 -46.30
C PHE A 129 -2.30 -21.81 -44.87
N LYS A 130 -2.93 -20.98 -44.03
CA LYS A 130 -2.44 -20.71 -42.68
C LYS A 130 -3.06 -21.73 -41.72
N PHE A 131 -2.31 -22.75 -41.30
CA PHE A 131 -2.71 -23.69 -40.24
C PHE A 131 -3.15 -22.97 -38.95
N SER A 132 -2.70 -21.73 -38.72
CA SER A 132 -3.18 -20.88 -37.62
C SER A 132 -4.69 -20.68 -37.60
N ASN A 133 -5.38 -20.78 -38.75
CA ASN A 133 -6.83 -20.68 -38.84
C ASN A 133 -7.57 -21.93 -38.34
N LEU A 134 -6.85 -23.05 -38.19
CA LEU A 134 -7.38 -24.28 -37.61
C LEU A 134 -7.21 -24.38 -36.10
N LEU A 135 -6.40 -23.46 -35.50
CA LEU A 135 -6.23 -23.41 -34.06
C LEU A 135 -7.46 -22.79 -33.39
N PRO A 136 -7.84 -23.29 -32.21
CA PRO A 136 -8.92 -22.71 -31.42
C PRO A 136 -8.67 -21.22 -31.16
N SER A 137 -9.72 -20.44 -31.26
CA SER A 137 -9.66 -19.01 -30.93
C SER A 137 -9.39 -18.78 -29.45
N GLN A 138 -9.77 -19.75 -28.61
CA GLN A 138 -9.62 -19.71 -27.15
C GLN A 138 -8.38 -20.47 -26.72
N LEU A 139 -7.50 -19.75 -26.02
CA LEU A 139 -6.37 -20.33 -25.29
C LEU A 139 -6.74 -20.24 -23.80
N ARG A 140 -6.70 -21.38 -23.14
CA ARG A 140 -6.91 -21.48 -21.69
C ARG A 140 -5.60 -21.90 -21.02
N VAL A 141 -5.28 -21.27 -19.90
CA VAL A 141 -4.17 -21.66 -19.04
C VAL A 141 -4.78 -21.98 -17.68
N ASP A 142 -4.58 -23.21 -17.18
CA ASP A 142 -5.20 -23.64 -15.92
C ASP A 142 -4.36 -23.23 -14.71
N HIS A 143 -3.03 -23.43 -14.78
CA HIS A 143 -2.10 -23.10 -13.71
C HIS A 143 -0.90 -22.33 -14.25
N PHE A 144 -0.54 -21.29 -13.55
CA PHE A 144 0.61 -20.46 -13.84
C PHE A 144 1.46 -20.27 -12.59
N TYR A 145 2.75 -20.55 -12.67
CA TYR A 145 3.69 -20.41 -11.57
C TYR A 145 4.91 -19.60 -11.99
N VAL A 146 5.34 -18.67 -11.13
CA VAL A 146 6.55 -17.87 -11.28
C VAL A 146 7.40 -18.03 -10.04
N ALA A 147 8.65 -18.42 -10.21
CA ALA A 147 9.56 -18.60 -9.09
C ALA A 147 10.16 -17.27 -8.58
N ASP A 148 10.33 -16.29 -9.47
CA ASP A 148 10.89 -14.98 -9.16
C ASP A 148 10.22 -13.89 -10.03
N ALA A 149 9.35 -13.08 -9.42
CA ALA A 149 8.69 -11.95 -10.07
C ALA A 149 9.30 -10.62 -9.58
N ASN A 150 9.74 -9.82 -10.54
CA ASN A 150 10.32 -8.51 -10.32
C ASN A 150 9.61 -7.48 -11.19
N VAL A 151 9.04 -6.46 -10.56
CA VAL A 151 8.30 -5.40 -11.21
C VAL A 151 8.89 -4.05 -10.81
N HIS A 152 9.25 -3.24 -11.78
CA HIS A 152 9.71 -1.88 -11.57
C HIS A 152 8.70 -0.92 -12.16
N TRP A 153 8.45 0.19 -11.48
CA TRP A 153 7.58 1.24 -12.02
C TRP A 153 8.16 2.62 -11.76
N ARG A 154 7.78 3.53 -12.65
CA ARG A 154 8.06 4.96 -12.49
C ARG A 154 6.78 5.76 -12.71
N THR A 155 6.44 6.59 -11.74
CA THR A 155 5.29 7.47 -11.83
C THR A 155 5.55 8.65 -12.78
N ASN A 156 4.49 9.33 -13.19
CA ASN A 156 4.63 10.54 -14.01
C ASN A 156 5.33 11.70 -13.27
N ARG A 157 5.44 11.65 -11.96
CA ARG A 157 6.13 12.63 -11.10
C ARG A 157 7.62 12.34 -10.94
N GLY A 158 8.09 11.21 -11.46
CA GLY A 158 9.49 10.79 -11.35
C GLY A 158 9.77 9.84 -10.20
N ASP A 159 8.81 9.62 -9.28
CA ASP A 159 8.95 8.64 -8.22
C ASP A 159 9.07 7.24 -8.83
N SER A 160 9.95 6.44 -8.27
CA SER A 160 10.15 5.05 -8.68
C SER A 160 9.77 4.10 -7.56
N GLY A 161 9.35 2.91 -7.92
CA GLY A 161 9.12 1.83 -7.00
C GLY A 161 9.50 0.50 -7.61
N GLN A 162 9.61 -0.50 -6.77
CA GLN A 162 9.89 -1.87 -7.16
C GLN A 162 9.18 -2.86 -6.26
N PHE A 163 8.90 -4.00 -6.85
CA PHE A 163 8.40 -5.19 -6.22
C PHE A 163 9.32 -6.33 -6.65
N THR A 164 9.96 -7.02 -5.74
CA THR A 164 11.02 -7.98 -6.04
C THR A 164 10.91 -9.26 -5.25
N ASP A 165 11.57 -10.31 -5.74
CA ASP A 165 11.81 -11.58 -5.03
C ASP A 165 10.51 -12.30 -4.63
N THR A 166 9.46 -12.23 -5.45
CA THR A 166 8.15 -12.80 -5.13
C THR A 166 7.86 -14.04 -5.95
N LYS A 167 7.41 -15.09 -5.28
CA LYS A 167 6.83 -16.27 -5.93
C LYS A 167 5.34 -16.02 -6.18
N ILE A 168 4.88 -16.29 -7.38
CA ILE A 168 3.47 -16.10 -7.75
C ILE A 168 2.92 -17.42 -8.26
N SER A 169 1.77 -17.84 -7.75
CA SER A 169 0.95 -18.88 -8.32
C SER A 169 -0.42 -18.33 -8.69
N ALA A 170 -0.94 -18.76 -9.82
CA ALA A 170 -2.26 -18.38 -10.28
C ALA A 170 -2.99 -19.61 -10.83
N THR A 171 -4.25 -19.78 -10.44
CA THR A 171 -5.12 -20.87 -10.89
C THR A 171 -6.37 -20.29 -11.50
N GLN A 172 -6.69 -20.69 -12.72
CA GLN A 172 -7.89 -20.24 -13.41
C GLN A 172 -9.12 -20.96 -12.88
N ARG A 173 -10.06 -20.23 -12.28
CA ARG A 173 -11.37 -20.76 -11.85
C ARG A 173 -12.38 -20.78 -13.00
N GLN A 174 -12.48 -19.67 -13.71
CA GLN A 174 -13.39 -19.45 -14.84
C GLN A 174 -12.64 -18.73 -15.95
N ALA A 175 -13.25 -18.58 -17.10
CA ALA A 175 -12.61 -18.05 -18.31
C ALA A 175 -11.82 -16.75 -18.11
N ASP A 176 -12.20 -15.91 -17.16
CA ASP A 176 -11.58 -14.59 -16.91
C ASP A 176 -11.28 -14.35 -15.44
N GLN A 177 -11.38 -15.40 -14.60
CA GLN A 177 -11.16 -15.27 -13.16
C GLN A 177 -10.03 -16.19 -12.70
N TRP A 178 -9.09 -15.60 -11.97
CA TRP A 178 -7.90 -16.24 -11.44
C TRP A 178 -7.82 -16.10 -9.94
N ASP A 179 -7.55 -17.21 -9.25
CA ASP A 179 -7.05 -17.16 -7.88
C ASP A 179 -5.56 -16.94 -7.92
N ILE A 180 -5.08 -16.01 -7.14
CA ILE A 180 -3.66 -15.65 -7.09
C ILE A 180 -3.17 -15.77 -5.65
N GLU A 181 -2.00 -16.36 -5.54
CA GLU A 181 -1.21 -16.38 -4.34
C GLU A 181 0.18 -15.81 -4.66
N ALA A 182 0.64 -14.89 -3.82
CA ALA A 182 2.01 -14.38 -3.84
C ALA A 182 2.68 -14.66 -2.50
N ILE A 183 3.89 -15.20 -2.52
CA ILE A 183 4.64 -15.58 -1.32
C ILE A 183 6.02 -14.94 -1.37
N GLY A 184 6.36 -14.28 -0.26
CA GLY A 184 7.62 -13.55 -0.13
C GLY A 184 7.64 -12.29 -0.97
N GLY A 185 8.74 -11.58 -0.92
CA GLY A 185 9.00 -10.40 -1.72
C GLY A 185 9.09 -9.10 -0.94
N LYS A 186 9.52 -8.07 -1.65
CA LYS A 186 9.72 -6.73 -1.08
C LYS A 186 9.09 -5.69 -1.96
N VAL A 187 8.36 -4.77 -1.35
CA VAL A 187 7.84 -3.57 -2.01
C VAL A 187 8.58 -2.36 -1.47
N GLN A 188 9.11 -1.58 -2.37
CA GLN A 188 9.73 -0.29 -2.05
C GLN A 188 9.18 0.78 -2.99
N HIS A 189 8.81 1.93 -2.47
CA HIS A 189 8.35 3.06 -3.27
C HIS A 189 8.97 4.35 -2.76
N ALA A 190 9.74 5.02 -3.61
CA ALA A 190 10.45 6.27 -3.31
C ALA A 190 11.22 6.18 -1.96
N SER A 191 10.96 7.11 -1.05
CA SER A 191 11.57 7.19 0.28
C SER A 191 10.79 6.44 1.38
N TYR A 192 9.70 5.76 1.03
CA TYR A 192 8.93 5.01 2.02
C TYR A 192 9.69 3.78 2.51
N PRO A 193 9.45 3.36 3.76
CA PRO A 193 10.06 2.15 4.30
C PRO A 193 9.73 0.91 3.45
N VAL A 194 10.67 -0.03 3.42
CA VAL A 194 10.47 -1.30 2.70
C VAL A 194 9.39 -2.11 3.40
N ILE A 195 8.45 -2.63 2.60
CA ILE A 195 7.42 -3.58 3.04
C ILE A 195 7.84 -4.96 2.57
N GLU A 196 8.01 -5.89 3.49
CA GLU A 196 8.28 -7.30 3.23
C GLU A 196 6.96 -8.07 3.20
N ILE A 197 6.64 -8.66 2.05
CA ILE A 197 5.43 -9.46 1.87
C ILE A 197 5.70 -10.86 2.42
N GLU A 198 4.81 -11.33 3.30
CA GLU A 198 4.83 -12.71 3.76
C GLU A 198 4.00 -13.59 2.83
N ARG A 199 2.74 -13.21 2.64
CA ARG A 199 1.78 -13.91 1.79
C ARG A 199 0.65 -12.97 1.40
N THR A 200 0.21 -13.08 0.15
CA THR A 200 -0.98 -12.41 -0.36
C THR A 200 -1.85 -13.41 -1.10
N GLU A 201 -3.13 -13.45 -0.79
CA GLU A 201 -4.15 -14.25 -1.46
C GLU A 201 -5.24 -13.33 -2.02
N GLY A 202 -5.67 -13.62 -3.23
CA GLY A 202 -6.70 -12.83 -3.88
C GLY A 202 -7.25 -13.44 -5.14
N THR A 203 -8.15 -12.71 -5.77
CA THR A 203 -8.69 -13.04 -7.09
C THR A 203 -8.49 -11.87 -8.04
N ILE A 204 -8.23 -12.17 -9.30
CA ILE A 204 -8.18 -11.19 -10.39
C ILE A 204 -9.20 -11.59 -11.45
N ASP A 205 -9.97 -10.62 -11.90
CA ASP A 205 -10.80 -10.73 -13.09
C ASP A 205 -10.55 -9.56 -14.05
N ARG A 206 -11.40 -9.37 -15.06
CA ARG A 206 -11.24 -8.28 -16.04
C ARG A 206 -11.46 -6.89 -15.45
N GLU A 207 -12.16 -6.78 -14.34
CA GLU A 207 -12.64 -5.52 -13.80
C GLU A 207 -11.95 -5.16 -12.49
N ALA A 208 -11.52 -6.17 -11.71
CA ALA A 208 -11.04 -5.96 -10.36
C ALA A 208 -9.95 -6.95 -9.91
N ILE A 209 -9.18 -6.49 -8.95
CA ILE A 209 -8.33 -7.31 -8.09
C ILE A 209 -8.97 -7.29 -6.71
N THR A 210 -9.33 -8.47 -6.18
CA THR A 210 -9.82 -8.61 -4.80
C THR A 210 -8.73 -9.23 -3.95
N ILE A 211 -8.29 -8.51 -2.94
CA ILE A 211 -7.33 -8.97 -1.94
C ILE A 211 -8.12 -9.57 -0.79
N HIS A 212 -8.04 -10.89 -0.63
CA HIS A 212 -8.71 -11.60 0.47
C HIS A 212 -7.93 -11.51 1.77
N ASP A 213 -6.61 -11.67 1.67
CA ASP A 213 -5.69 -11.56 2.80
C ASP A 213 -4.28 -11.26 2.27
N ALA A 214 -3.70 -10.15 2.66
CA ALA A 214 -2.30 -9.84 2.41
C ALA A 214 -1.62 -9.54 3.73
N LYS A 215 -0.60 -10.33 4.07
CA LYS A 215 0.23 -10.18 5.26
C LYS A 215 1.60 -9.68 4.86
N ALA A 216 2.04 -8.66 5.55
CA ALA A 216 3.33 -8.03 5.31
C ALA A 216 3.93 -7.51 6.61
N THR A 217 5.23 -7.27 6.58
CA THR A 217 5.97 -6.66 7.69
C THR A 217 6.67 -5.41 7.17
N LEU A 218 6.49 -4.31 7.87
CA LEU A 218 7.25 -3.09 7.62
C LEU A 218 8.62 -3.19 8.30
N SER A 219 9.64 -2.57 7.71
CA SER A 219 10.97 -2.52 8.33
C SER A 219 10.89 -2.02 9.77
N GLY A 220 11.37 -2.82 10.72
CA GLY A 220 11.22 -2.57 12.16
C GLY A 220 10.24 -3.49 12.89
N GLY A 221 9.67 -4.49 12.19
CA GLY A 221 8.86 -5.56 12.79
C GLY A 221 7.37 -5.26 12.91
N THR A 222 6.86 -4.22 12.24
CA THR A 222 5.43 -3.90 12.24
C THR A 222 4.66 -4.86 11.37
N ALA A 223 3.72 -5.60 11.95
CA ALA A 223 2.81 -6.45 11.18
C ALA A 223 1.71 -5.61 10.50
N ILE A 224 1.50 -5.86 9.21
CA ILE A 224 0.46 -5.23 8.41
C ILE A 224 -0.41 -6.31 7.76
N ARG A 225 -1.71 -6.12 7.79
CA ARG A 225 -2.67 -6.94 7.06
C ARG A 225 -3.54 -6.05 6.17
N VAL A 226 -3.68 -6.43 4.92
CA VAL A 226 -4.48 -5.67 3.95
C VAL A 226 -5.54 -6.58 3.34
N THR A 227 -6.77 -6.08 3.25
CA THR A 227 -7.86 -6.69 2.51
C THR A 227 -8.56 -5.63 1.67
N GLY A 228 -9.27 -6.02 0.60
CA GLY A 228 -10.04 -5.04 -0.15
C GLY A 228 -10.12 -5.32 -1.64
N ASN A 229 -10.51 -4.27 -2.38
CA ASN A 229 -10.79 -4.37 -3.81
C ASN A 229 -10.13 -3.19 -4.57
N ILE A 230 -9.58 -3.49 -5.75
CA ILE A 230 -8.98 -2.52 -6.67
C ILE A 230 -9.64 -2.69 -8.03
N ALA A 231 -10.44 -1.72 -8.47
CA ALA A 231 -11.00 -1.69 -9.81
C ALA A 231 -9.90 -1.32 -10.83
N ILE A 232 -9.76 -2.14 -11.90
CA ILE A 232 -8.67 -1.99 -12.88
C ILE A 232 -9.14 -1.59 -14.29
N ALA A 233 -10.46 -1.58 -14.53
CA ALA A 233 -11.02 -1.42 -15.89
C ALA A 233 -10.77 -0.04 -16.50
N LYS A 234 -10.94 1.06 -15.74
CA LYS A 234 -10.78 2.44 -16.24
C LYS A 234 -9.84 3.29 -15.39
N GLN A 235 -9.95 3.15 -14.09
CA GLN A 235 -9.17 3.88 -13.10
C GLN A 235 -8.84 2.90 -11.97
N LEU A 236 -7.67 3.02 -11.38
CA LEU A 236 -7.25 2.17 -10.26
C LEU A 236 -7.92 2.64 -8.95
N ASN A 237 -9.26 2.60 -8.92
CA ASN A 237 -9.99 2.94 -7.70
C ASN A 237 -9.92 1.78 -6.72
N ALA A 238 -9.54 2.07 -5.49
CA ALA A 238 -9.36 1.09 -4.44
C ALA A 238 -10.20 1.39 -3.21
N ILE A 239 -10.65 0.32 -2.57
CA ILE A 239 -11.15 0.33 -1.19
C ILE A 239 -10.32 -0.72 -0.47
N LEU A 240 -9.42 -0.26 0.41
CA LEU A 240 -8.51 -1.13 1.15
C LEU A 240 -8.72 -0.96 2.65
N ASN A 241 -8.81 -2.08 3.35
CA ASN A 241 -8.77 -2.12 4.81
C ASN A 241 -7.35 -2.50 5.21
N VAL A 242 -6.75 -1.74 6.09
CA VAL A 242 -5.39 -1.91 6.56
C VAL A 242 -5.38 -2.01 8.07
N ASP A 243 -5.04 -3.18 8.59
CA ASP A 243 -4.76 -3.39 9.99
C ASP A 243 -3.24 -3.36 10.21
N PHE A 244 -2.79 -2.68 11.25
CA PHE A 244 -1.37 -2.65 11.61
C PHE A 244 -1.19 -2.72 13.11
N THR A 245 -0.08 -3.34 13.53
CA THR A 245 0.24 -3.56 14.94
C THR A 245 1.71 -3.25 15.18
N ASP A 246 1.98 -2.56 16.28
CA ASP A 246 3.33 -2.21 16.72
C ASP A 246 4.15 -1.35 15.74
N LEU A 247 3.47 -0.49 14.96
CA LEU A 247 4.14 0.48 14.11
C LEU A 247 4.90 1.50 14.94
N ASN A 248 6.20 1.64 14.70
CA ASN A 248 7.00 2.65 15.40
C ASN A 248 6.53 4.05 14.99
N SER A 249 6.22 4.88 15.98
CA SER A 249 5.75 6.27 15.77
C SER A 249 6.70 7.11 14.91
N ASN A 250 8.00 6.86 14.96
CA ASN A 250 9.01 7.56 14.17
C ASN A 250 8.88 7.35 12.65
N VAL A 251 8.13 6.33 12.22
CA VAL A 251 7.82 6.10 10.80
C VAL A 251 6.75 7.06 10.29
N VAL A 252 5.85 7.50 11.18
CA VAL A 252 4.67 8.31 10.84
C VAL A 252 4.88 9.77 11.17
N PHE A 253 5.46 10.05 12.34
CA PHE A 253 5.62 11.42 12.83
C PHE A 253 7.02 11.97 12.52
N PRO A 254 7.12 13.26 12.19
CA PRO A 254 8.42 13.92 12.08
C PRO A 254 9.24 13.77 13.36
N ALA A 255 10.55 13.54 13.22
CA ALA A 255 11.46 13.41 14.37
C ALA A 255 11.43 14.64 15.32
N THR A 256 11.05 15.79 14.78
CA THR A 256 10.87 17.03 15.55
C THR A 256 9.77 16.96 16.59
N TRP A 257 8.78 16.08 16.41
CA TRP A 257 7.67 15.95 17.34
C TRP A 257 8.01 15.08 18.57
N ARG A 258 9.11 14.34 18.51
CA ARG A 258 9.60 13.50 19.61
C ARG A 258 8.52 12.61 20.26
N PHE A 259 7.65 12.06 19.43
CA PHE A 259 6.72 11.03 19.86
C PHE A 259 7.42 9.68 19.85
N GLY A 260 7.61 9.10 21.03
CA GLY A 260 8.03 7.71 21.17
C GLY A 260 6.83 6.83 21.48
N GLY A 261 6.75 5.65 20.87
CA GLY A 261 5.67 4.70 21.14
C GLY A 261 5.35 3.81 19.95
N LYS A 262 4.41 2.89 20.17
CA LYS A 262 3.95 1.93 19.16
C LYS A 262 2.51 2.20 18.80
N LEU A 263 2.25 2.37 17.51
CA LEU A 263 0.91 2.56 16.98
C LEU A 263 0.33 1.24 16.52
N SER A 264 -0.96 1.06 16.78
CA SER A 264 -1.78 -0.01 16.22
C SER A 264 -3.11 0.59 15.77
N GLY A 265 -3.71 0.04 14.74
CA GLY A 265 -4.95 0.61 14.25
C GLY A 265 -5.56 -0.13 13.08
N HIS A 266 -6.72 0.35 12.72
CA HIS A 266 -7.47 -0.07 11.54
C HIS A 266 -7.79 1.16 10.69
N LEU A 267 -7.37 1.12 9.43
CA LEU A 267 -7.57 2.21 8.47
C LEU A 267 -8.30 1.69 7.22
N ILE A 268 -9.17 2.52 6.67
CA ILE A 268 -9.84 2.27 5.41
C ILE A 268 -9.41 3.35 4.43
N TYR A 269 -8.74 2.94 3.37
CA TYR A 269 -8.42 3.80 2.23
C TYR A 269 -9.53 3.70 1.18
N LYS A 270 -9.98 4.84 0.65
CA LYS A 270 -10.87 4.94 -0.51
C LYS A 270 -10.33 5.97 -1.48
N GLY A 271 -9.98 5.57 -2.68
CA GLY A 271 -9.44 6.53 -3.65
C GLY A 271 -8.85 5.89 -4.88
N ASN A 272 -8.24 6.72 -5.69
CA ASN A 272 -7.53 6.32 -6.89
C ASN A 272 -6.05 6.11 -6.58
N LEU A 273 -5.50 4.93 -6.87
CA LEU A 273 -4.09 4.60 -6.58
C LEU A 273 -3.10 5.39 -7.45
N ASP A 274 -3.51 5.85 -8.64
CA ASP A 274 -2.69 6.74 -9.47
C ASP A 274 -2.58 8.16 -8.87
N ARG A 275 -3.47 8.51 -7.93
CA ARG A 275 -3.55 9.81 -7.21
C ARG A 275 -3.78 9.57 -5.72
N PHE A 276 -2.92 8.75 -5.14
CA PHE A 276 -3.08 8.28 -3.76
C PHE A 276 -3.27 9.41 -2.74
N GLU A 277 -2.61 10.54 -2.94
CA GLU A 277 -2.69 11.72 -2.05
C GLU A 277 -4.07 12.40 -2.01
N HIS A 278 -4.93 12.15 -2.99
CA HIS A 278 -6.32 12.64 -3.02
C HIS A 278 -7.32 11.60 -2.50
N GLY A 279 -6.84 10.44 -2.08
CA GLY A 279 -7.68 9.43 -1.45
C GLY A 279 -8.11 9.85 -0.05
N GLU A 280 -9.23 9.28 0.37
CA GLU A 280 -9.72 9.38 1.75
C GLU A 280 -9.17 8.22 2.58
N VAL A 281 -8.63 8.53 3.76
CA VAL A 281 -8.27 7.53 4.78
C VAL A 281 -9.11 7.79 6.01
N THR A 282 -9.84 6.80 6.49
CA THR A 282 -10.61 6.87 7.73
C THR A 282 -10.27 5.69 8.62
N GLY A 283 -10.38 5.85 9.91
CA GLY A 283 -10.20 4.74 10.85
C GLY A 283 -9.85 5.18 12.26
N SER A 284 -9.41 4.20 13.06
CA SER A 284 -9.02 4.44 14.45
C SER A 284 -7.57 4.02 14.68
N VAL A 285 -6.88 4.78 15.49
CA VAL A 285 -5.47 4.55 15.87
C VAL A 285 -5.35 4.58 17.39
N LYS A 286 -4.57 3.64 17.89
CA LYS A 286 -4.18 3.57 19.30
C LYS A 286 -2.65 3.60 19.38
N MET A 287 -2.13 4.37 20.31
CA MET A 287 -0.71 4.36 20.67
C MET A 287 -0.57 3.95 22.14
N ALA A 288 0.34 3.04 22.43
CA ALA A 288 0.63 2.56 23.77
C ALA A 288 2.07 2.92 24.16
N ASP A 289 2.32 2.97 25.47
CA ASP A 289 3.64 3.26 26.04
C ASP A 289 4.30 4.51 25.45
N THR A 290 3.53 5.58 25.35
CA THR A 290 3.91 6.77 24.62
C THR A 290 4.71 7.72 25.49
N THR A 291 5.90 8.10 25.04
CA THR A 291 6.61 9.25 25.58
C THR A 291 6.34 10.46 24.70
N VAL A 292 5.80 11.52 25.29
CA VAL A 292 5.56 12.78 24.59
C VAL A 292 6.44 13.85 25.22
N ASP A 293 7.31 14.45 24.40
CA ASP A 293 8.02 15.65 24.81
C ASP A 293 7.08 16.85 24.68
N LEU A 294 6.49 17.26 25.78
CA LEU A 294 5.55 18.39 25.84
C LEU A 294 6.24 19.74 25.58
N ALA A 295 7.56 19.81 25.55
CA ALA A 295 8.30 21.05 25.36
C ALA A 295 7.95 21.74 24.04
N ASN A 296 7.65 20.98 23.00
CA ASN A 296 7.35 21.54 21.68
C ASN A 296 5.89 22.00 21.54
N VAL A 297 4.96 21.40 22.30
CA VAL A 297 3.52 21.75 22.22
C VAL A 297 3.13 22.75 23.29
N PHE A 298 3.74 22.64 24.46
CA PHE A 298 3.43 23.43 25.64
C PHE A 298 4.71 23.99 26.28
N GLY A 299 5.52 24.73 25.53
CA GLY A 299 6.86 25.16 25.95
C GLY A 299 6.94 25.75 27.36
N THR A 300 5.93 26.52 27.79
CA THR A 300 5.86 27.10 29.14
C THR A 300 5.33 26.07 30.15
N LEU A 301 4.40 25.18 29.77
CA LEU A 301 3.95 24.10 30.63
C LEU A 301 5.09 23.11 30.92
N HIS A 302 5.96 22.86 29.96
CA HIS A 302 7.17 22.05 30.16
C HIS A 302 8.11 22.67 31.20
N GLN A 303 8.31 23.98 31.18
CA GLN A 303 9.09 24.69 32.20
C GLN A 303 8.44 24.57 33.58
N LEU A 304 7.13 24.72 33.67
CA LEU A 304 6.37 24.54 34.91
C LEU A 304 6.38 23.07 35.38
N ALA A 305 6.29 22.11 34.44
CA ALA A 305 6.36 20.68 34.70
C ALA A 305 7.74 20.24 35.22
N LYS A 306 8.83 20.85 34.75
CA LYS A 306 10.19 20.61 35.30
C LYS A 306 10.28 20.98 36.78
N PHE A 307 9.65 22.07 37.24
CA PHE A 307 9.57 22.39 38.65
C PHE A 307 8.76 21.37 39.45
N GLY A 308 7.79 20.69 38.84
CA GLY A 308 6.97 19.63 39.44
C GLY A 308 7.54 18.21 39.33
N GLY A 309 8.74 18.01 38.79
CA GLY A 309 9.35 16.70 38.61
C GLY A 309 8.80 15.89 37.42
N LEU A 310 8.02 16.52 36.54
CA LEU A 310 7.44 15.91 35.33
C LEU A 310 8.34 16.19 34.11
N ASN A 311 9.55 15.65 34.12
CA ASN A 311 10.52 15.88 33.02
C ASN A 311 10.09 15.23 31.70
N ASP A 312 9.45 14.06 31.79
CA ASP A 312 8.92 13.33 30.63
C ASP A 312 7.51 12.85 30.99
N VAL A 313 6.52 13.37 30.30
CA VAL A 313 5.16 12.86 30.48
C VAL A 313 5.02 11.60 29.66
N ARG A 314 4.95 10.47 30.36
CA ARG A 314 4.50 9.22 29.76
C ARG A 314 2.99 9.25 29.68
N LEU A 315 2.46 8.89 28.52
CA LEU A 315 1.04 8.62 28.35
C LEU A 315 0.87 7.09 28.23
N ASP A 316 0.00 6.53 29.03
CA ASP A 316 -0.26 5.08 29.02
C ASP A 316 -0.91 4.66 27.72
N SER A 317 -1.80 5.51 27.20
CA SER A 317 -2.45 5.31 25.92
C SER A 317 -2.93 6.59 25.27
N ILE A 318 -2.87 6.63 23.95
CA ILE A 318 -3.55 7.62 23.12
C ILE A 318 -4.49 6.86 22.19
N THR A 319 -5.72 7.29 22.05
CA THR A 319 -6.69 6.77 21.07
C THR A 319 -7.31 7.92 20.31
N THR A 320 -7.56 7.72 19.02
CA THR A 320 -8.23 8.72 18.19
C THR A 320 -8.82 8.10 16.95
N ASP A 321 -9.92 8.66 16.47
CA ASP A 321 -10.43 8.41 15.13
C ASP A 321 -9.84 9.46 14.20
N ILE A 322 -9.42 9.03 13.01
CA ILE A 322 -8.81 9.91 12.01
C ILE A 322 -9.59 9.89 10.70
N ARG A 323 -9.61 11.02 10.02
CA ARG A 323 -10.05 11.17 8.64
C ARG A 323 -9.07 12.08 7.92
N TYR A 324 -8.33 11.50 6.98
CA TYR A 324 -7.43 12.23 6.09
C TYR A 324 -8.06 12.37 4.71
N GLN A 325 -8.04 13.57 4.17
CA GLN A 325 -8.47 13.87 2.80
C GLN A 325 -7.81 15.18 2.34
N ASP A 326 -7.32 15.22 1.10
CA ASP A 326 -6.74 16.42 0.48
C ASP A 326 -5.68 17.12 1.38
N ARG A 327 -4.77 16.34 1.94
CA ARG A 327 -3.70 16.80 2.86
C ARG A 327 -4.19 17.38 4.18
N ASN A 328 -5.45 17.19 4.50
CA ASN A 328 -6.03 17.61 5.76
C ASN A 328 -6.38 16.38 6.61
N THR A 329 -5.86 16.31 7.82
CA THR A 329 -6.18 15.28 8.80
C THR A 329 -7.13 15.87 9.84
N ARG A 330 -8.32 15.30 9.97
CA ARG A 330 -9.21 15.53 11.10
C ARG A 330 -9.07 14.40 12.08
N PHE A 331 -9.01 14.75 13.34
CA PHE A 331 -9.05 13.77 14.43
C PHE A 331 -10.25 14.05 15.33
N SER A 332 -10.86 13.00 15.82
CA SER A 332 -12.01 13.07 16.73
C SER A 332 -11.90 11.95 17.77
N ASN A 333 -12.71 12.05 18.82
CA ASN A 333 -12.66 11.10 19.93
C ASN A 333 -11.23 10.92 20.48
N PHE A 334 -10.40 11.97 20.36
CA PHE A 334 -9.05 11.94 20.90
C PHE A 334 -9.11 11.77 22.41
N ARG A 335 -8.39 10.81 22.91
CA ARG A 335 -8.21 10.55 24.34
C ARG A 335 -6.78 10.19 24.61
N ALA A 336 -6.17 10.84 25.56
CA ALA A 336 -4.83 10.53 26.05
C ALA A 336 -4.84 10.61 27.57
N GLY A 337 -4.06 9.75 28.22
CA GLY A 337 -4.02 9.75 29.68
C GLY A 337 -2.74 9.15 30.24
N TYR A 338 -2.42 9.58 31.46
CA TYR A 338 -1.36 9.02 32.27
C TYR A 338 -1.89 8.73 33.67
N GLN A 339 -2.05 7.44 33.99
CA GLN A 339 -2.65 7.00 35.25
C GLN A 339 -3.97 7.78 35.52
N ASP A 340 -4.26 8.11 36.77
CA ASP A 340 -5.37 9.01 37.12
C ASP A 340 -4.90 10.46 37.36
N GLN A 341 -3.77 10.85 36.74
CA GLN A 341 -3.17 12.16 36.96
C GLN A 341 -3.40 13.16 35.83
N ILE A 342 -3.44 12.67 34.57
CA ILE A 342 -3.60 13.48 33.39
C ILE A 342 -4.62 12.82 32.48
N ARG A 343 -5.58 13.59 31.97
CA ARG A 343 -6.46 13.21 30.86
C ARG A 343 -6.57 14.37 29.87
N VAL A 344 -6.54 14.03 28.60
CA VAL A 344 -6.76 15.00 27.50
C VAL A 344 -7.79 14.38 26.58
N GLU A 345 -8.84 15.10 26.28
CA GLU A 345 -9.90 14.68 25.38
C GLU A 345 -10.17 15.80 24.37
N GLY A 346 -10.65 15.46 23.15
CA GLY A 346 -11.01 16.50 22.20
C GLY A 346 -11.05 16.08 20.75
N SER A 347 -10.98 17.08 19.89
CA SER A 347 -10.98 16.92 18.43
C SER A 347 -10.26 18.09 17.76
N GLY A 348 -9.94 17.93 16.48
CA GLY A 348 -9.30 18.99 15.73
C GLY A 348 -8.97 18.62 14.30
N SER A 349 -8.21 19.49 13.66
CA SER A 349 -7.70 19.30 12.31
C SER A 349 -6.28 19.82 12.17
N ILE A 350 -5.52 19.14 11.32
CA ILE A 350 -4.14 19.48 10.97
C ILE A 350 -4.04 19.47 9.44
N GLY A 351 -3.74 20.62 8.87
CA GLY A 351 -3.44 20.78 7.45
C GLY A 351 -1.98 21.17 7.22
N PRO A 352 -1.57 21.40 5.97
CA PRO A 352 -0.19 21.80 5.66
C PRO A 352 0.22 23.13 6.31
N ASP A 353 -0.71 24.05 6.51
CA ASP A 353 -0.50 25.43 6.93
C ASP A 353 -1.34 25.83 8.15
N HIS A 354 -2.13 24.91 8.71
CA HIS A 354 -2.98 25.21 9.86
C HIS A 354 -3.10 24.04 10.82
N VAL A 355 -3.25 24.38 12.08
CA VAL A 355 -3.68 23.49 13.17
C VAL A 355 -4.83 24.20 13.89
N ASP A 356 -5.93 23.50 14.09
CA ASP A 356 -7.06 23.97 14.90
C ASP A 356 -7.60 22.79 15.72
N ALA A 357 -7.54 22.91 17.04
CA ALA A 357 -8.01 21.85 17.93
C ALA A 357 -8.63 22.44 19.21
N ASP A 358 -9.74 21.83 19.59
CA ASP A 358 -10.42 22.07 20.86
C ASP A 358 -10.22 20.85 21.76
N LEU A 359 -9.48 21.03 22.83
CA LEU A 359 -9.13 20.00 23.80
C LEU A 359 -9.70 20.34 25.16
N VAL A 360 -9.98 19.33 25.96
CA VAL A 360 -10.28 19.44 27.38
C VAL A 360 -9.20 18.71 28.14
N VAL A 361 -8.52 19.39 29.05
CA VAL A 361 -7.41 18.86 29.83
C VAL A 361 -7.84 18.73 31.28
N GLY A 362 -7.70 17.52 31.82
CA GLY A 362 -7.94 17.21 33.22
C GLY A 362 -6.63 16.89 33.94
N LEU A 363 -6.37 17.55 35.06
CA LEU A 363 -5.20 17.34 35.90
C LEU A 363 -5.61 16.98 37.33
N SER A 364 -4.82 16.12 37.98
CA SER A 364 -5.04 15.78 39.40
C SER A 364 -4.67 16.96 40.32
N PRO A 365 -5.30 17.04 41.49
CA PRO A 365 -4.94 18.06 42.51
C PRO A 365 -3.44 18.03 42.88
N LYS A 366 -2.82 16.83 42.81
CA LYS A 366 -1.40 16.68 43.07
C LYS A 366 -0.53 17.45 42.06
N ILE A 367 -0.89 17.42 40.77
CA ILE A 367 -0.19 18.17 39.72
C ILE A 367 -0.48 19.66 39.89
N LEU A 368 -1.74 20.04 40.09
CA LEU A 368 -2.15 21.43 40.22
C LEU A 368 -1.54 22.11 41.44
N GLY A 369 -1.27 21.39 42.53
CA GLY A 369 -0.59 21.91 43.71
C GLY A 369 0.78 22.54 43.45
N TRP A 370 1.42 22.19 42.33
CA TRP A 370 2.70 22.77 41.88
C TRP A 370 2.53 24.10 41.12
N ILE A 371 1.30 24.46 40.72
CA ILE A 371 1.02 25.65 39.93
C ILE A 371 0.08 26.56 40.72
N PRO A 372 0.62 27.50 41.51
CA PRO A 372 -0.19 28.39 42.36
C PRO A 372 -1.27 29.11 41.56
N GLY A 373 -2.51 29.02 42.05
CA GLY A 373 -3.68 29.67 41.45
C GLY A 373 -4.28 28.95 40.24
N ALA A 374 -3.67 27.85 39.74
CA ALA A 374 -4.18 27.13 38.58
C ALA A 374 -5.51 26.45 38.87
N GLU A 375 -5.64 25.77 40.01
CA GLU A 375 -6.86 25.09 40.45
C GLU A 375 -8.04 26.04 40.61
N GLU A 376 -7.79 27.21 41.20
CA GLU A 376 -8.83 28.21 41.54
C GLU A 376 -9.31 29.02 40.32
N LYS A 377 -8.46 29.21 39.28
CA LYS A 377 -8.72 30.17 38.21
C LYS A 377 -8.72 29.57 36.81
N VAL A 378 -8.08 28.45 36.62
CA VAL A 378 -7.91 27.85 35.27
C VAL A 378 -8.59 26.50 35.20
N PHE A 379 -8.34 25.61 36.15
CA PHE A 379 -8.92 24.27 36.21
C PHE A 379 -10.09 24.25 37.21
N THR A 380 -11.17 24.92 36.86
CA THR A 380 -12.29 25.17 37.78
C THR A 380 -13.31 24.03 37.84
N ASP A 381 -13.41 23.25 36.78
CA ASP A 381 -14.41 22.19 36.71
C ASP A 381 -13.88 20.90 37.33
N GLN A 382 -14.65 20.29 38.25
CA GLN A 382 -14.25 19.02 38.91
C GLN A 382 -15.08 17.87 38.42
N LYS A 383 -14.40 16.82 37.96
CA LYS A 383 -15.04 15.59 37.49
C LYS A 383 -14.04 14.43 37.58
N ASP A 384 -14.50 13.26 38.06
CA ASP A 384 -13.72 12.01 38.14
C ASP A 384 -12.36 12.14 38.88
N GLY A 385 -12.32 12.99 39.91
CA GLY A 385 -11.11 13.23 40.72
C GLY A 385 -10.07 14.14 40.03
N LEU A 386 -10.37 14.71 38.89
CA LEU A 386 -9.56 15.66 38.16
C LEU A 386 -10.21 17.02 38.10
N HIS A 387 -9.39 18.03 37.96
CA HIS A 387 -9.82 19.40 37.62
C HIS A 387 -9.59 19.66 36.16
N TRP A 388 -10.60 20.18 35.47
CA TRP A 388 -10.65 20.30 34.01
C TRP A 388 -10.63 21.75 33.54
N THR A 389 -10.09 21.92 32.33
CA THR A 389 -10.13 23.19 31.59
C THR A 389 -10.12 22.95 30.09
N GLU A 390 -10.79 23.83 29.36
CA GLU A 390 -10.72 23.85 27.89
C GLU A 390 -9.40 24.47 27.44
N VAL A 391 -8.85 23.94 26.36
CA VAL A 391 -7.60 24.43 25.74
C VAL A 391 -7.80 24.49 24.23
N ARG A 392 -7.58 25.62 23.64
CA ARG A 392 -7.59 25.81 22.20
C ARG A 392 -6.18 25.84 21.65
N ILE A 393 -5.92 25.04 20.62
CA ILE A 393 -4.69 25.05 19.85
C ILE A 393 -5.00 25.60 18.47
N SER A 394 -4.16 26.52 17.98
CA SER A 394 -4.27 27.16 16.67
C SER A 394 -2.88 27.45 16.10
N GLY A 395 -2.81 27.90 14.84
CA GLY A 395 -1.54 28.28 14.20
C GLY A 395 -1.12 27.34 13.09
N THR A 396 0.18 27.10 12.93
CA THR A 396 0.73 26.18 11.93
C THR A 396 1.34 24.96 12.60
N PRO A 397 1.53 23.83 11.87
CA PRO A 397 2.17 22.64 12.44
C PRO A 397 3.59 22.89 13.00
N GLU A 398 4.31 23.87 12.43
CA GLU A 398 5.65 24.25 12.86
C GLU A 398 5.64 25.19 14.07
N GLN A 399 4.55 25.98 14.22
CA GLN A 399 4.40 26.97 15.27
C GLN A 399 2.96 26.93 15.85
N PRO A 400 2.60 25.86 16.55
CA PRO A 400 1.31 25.78 17.23
C PRO A 400 1.25 26.80 18.37
N LYS A 401 0.08 27.42 18.56
CA LYS A 401 -0.21 28.37 19.63
C LYS A 401 -1.34 27.80 20.48
N GLU A 402 -1.17 27.82 21.77
CA GLU A 402 -2.20 27.41 22.73
C GLU A 402 -2.54 28.58 23.66
N ASP A 403 -3.70 28.54 24.27
CA ASP A 403 -4.21 29.62 25.15
C ASP A 403 -4.01 29.34 26.65
N LEU A 404 -3.68 28.10 27.02
CA LEU A 404 -3.57 27.66 28.43
C LEU A 404 -2.42 28.35 29.18
N THR A 405 -1.25 28.45 28.54
CA THR A 405 -0.07 29.11 29.11
C THR A 405 -0.36 30.50 29.58
N LYS A 406 -1.05 31.35 28.78
CA LYS A 406 -1.38 32.72 29.15
C LYS A 406 -2.27 32.75 30.37
N ARG A 407 -3.24 31.86 30.47
CA ARG A 407 -4.16 31.75 31.60
C ARG A 407 -3.45 31.30 32.87
N LEU A 408 -2.54 30.36 32.79
CA LEU A 408 -1.72 29.88 33.91
C LEU A 408 -0.78 30.98 34.43
N VAL A 409 -0.08 31.68 33.55
CA VAL A 409 0.81 32.80 33.93
C VAL A 409 0.01 33.89 34.60
N SER A 410 -1.20 34.22 34.12
CA SER A 410 -2.08 35.19 34.76
C SER A 410 -2.53 34.76 36.16
N ALA A 411 -2.96 33.50 36.31
CA ALA A 411 -3.38 32.94 37.58
C ALA A 411 -2.25 32.94 38.62
N PHE A 412 -1.05 32.53 38.20
CA PHE A 412 0.16 32.58 39.02
C PHE A 412 0.49 34.00 39.50
N ARG A 413 0.52 34.97 38.57
CA ARG A 413 0.79 36.37 38.89
C ARG A 413 -0.19 36.91 39.93
N ASP A 414 -1.48 36.65 39.75
CA ASP A 414 -2.53 37.14 40.62
C ASP A 414 -2.44 36.52 42.03
N LYS A 415 -2.09 35.24 42.14
CA LYS A 415 -1.91 34.58 43.42
C LYS A 415 -0.71 35.14 44.17
N MET A 416 0.43 35.27 43.49
CA MET A 416 1.66 35.83 44.05
C MET A 416 1.48 37.30 44.47
N THR A 417 0.75 38.12 43.69
CA THR A 417 0.49 39.51 44.04
C THR A 417 -0.39 39.63 45.31
N LYS A 418 -1.31 38.71 45.54
CA LYS A 418 -2.15 38.68 46.74
C LYS A 418 -1.40 38.24 48.00
N GLU A 419 -0.53 37.20 47.87
CA GLU A 419 0.19 36.61 49.00
C GLU A 419 1.42 37.42 49.43
N PHE A 420 2.07 38.16 48.52
CA PHE A 420 3.31 38.89 48.77
C PHE A 420 3.14 40.40 48.54
N LYS A 421 2.27 41.07 49.25
CA LYS A 421 2.18 42.51 49.23
C LYS A 421 3.52 43.14 49.65
N GLY A 422 4.43 43.40 48.70
CA GLY A 422 5.56 44.29 48.89
C GLY A 422 6.98 43.79 48.61
N GLN A 423 7.27 42.49 48.62
CA GLN A 423 8.66 41.98 48.41
C GLN A 423 8.88 41.17 47.13
N ALA A 424 7.84 40.93 46.35
CA ALA A 424 7.90 39.95 45.28
C ALA A 424 8.12 40.50 43.87
N LYS A 425 8.23 41.82 43.71
CA LYS A 425 8.29 42.42 42.35
C LYS A 425 9.51 41.98 41.55
N ASP A 426 10.63 41.79 42.20
CA ASP A 426 11.89 41.40 41.56
C ASP A 426 11.96 39.88 41.29
N ALA A 427 11.44 39.06 42.22
CA ALA A 427 11.36 37.63 42.03
C ALA A 427 10.40 37.27 40.89
N ILE A 428 9.24 37.93 40.79
CA ILE A 428 8.27 37.75 39.72
C ILE A 428 8.86 38.15 38.36
N LYS A 429 9.60 39.26 38.31
CA LYS A 429 10.25 39.74 37.09
C LYS A 429 11.29 38.74 36.61
N THR A 430 12.13 38.22 37.50
CA THR A 430 13.13 37.21 37.18
C THR A 430 12.50 35.89 36.65
N LEU A 431 11.38 35.48 37.22
CA LEU A 431 10.65 34.28 36.79
C LEU A 431 9.93 34.49 35.45
N LEU A 432 9.38 35.69 35.21
CA LEU A 432 8.78 36.05 33.93
C LEU A 432 9.82 36.19 32.81
N ASP A 433 11.01 36.70 33.12
CA ASP A 433 12.13 36.79 32.18
C ASP A 433 12.70 35.42 31.84
N MET A 434 12.63 34.44 32.76
CA MET A 434 12.97 33.04 32.50
C MET A 434 11.91 32.28 31.67
N LEU A 435 10.63 32.68 31.78
CA LEU A 435 9.53 32.07 31.01
C LEU A 435 9.39 32.63 29.57
N HIS A 436 10.07 33.73 29.25
CA HIS A 436 10.07 34.38 27.94
C HIS A 436 11.33 34.07 27.11
N ARG A 437 12.27 33.34 27.66
CA ARG A 437 13.46 32.76 26.97
C ARG A 437 13.22 31.30 26.58
#